data_2e13018fed01c655e80dc14487238eda
#
_entry.id   2e13018fed01c655e80dc14487238eda
#
_cell.length_a   1.000
_cell.length_b   1.000
_cell.length_c   1.000
_cell.angle_alpha   90.00
_cell.angle_beta   90.00
_cell.angle_gamma   90.00
#
_symmetry.space_group_name_H-M   'P 1'
#
loop_
_entity.id
_entity.type
_entity.pdbx_description
1 polymer ?
#
loop_
_entity_poly.entity_id
_entity_poly.type
_entity_poly.pdbx_seq_one_letter_code
_entity_poly.pdbx_strand_id
1 'polypeptide(L)'
;MARFAASLALAVVCSGALSGCNYFRQKAQDRYVYVTARQVFLRDRVAAVSNRTGTATNGEKLVVLDRTRRAIKVRTPRGEVGWVEEKLTADQKTADQFVALADTHQKDPVIAVATARDEVYLHAAPGRETARFYRLAEGDTLRLLERATVPKVAPAPAPVAKPAAKPDAPAVGADKDAAEKLPEDKEPASATPVTSGPAAVVPPPVMEDWWLARNGKGQAGWILGRMIDVTVPDTLARYAEGQRIVGAYVLHTVDDPESGMLDNGKTVEQIPEYVTFLAPYKSGLPYDFDQVRVFIWNLKKHRYETAFREHNILGYLPATIGTMKDPYLPGALAQMSLPSFSYRVLAASAPIPAPDPVTGLVQPTTLITKTYRLEGNICRRMLQPGTPVPEEAHPVPETPKEKAAKGRKKRK
;
A
#
# COMPACT_ATOMS: atom_id res chain seq x y z
N MET A 1 28.22 57.11 10.72
CA MET A 1 26.87 56.95 10.14
C MET A 1 26.83 56.33 8.76
N ALA A 2 27.88 56.37 7.93
CA ALA A 2 27.86 55.79 6.57
C ALA A 2 27.91 54.23 6.51
N ARG A 3 28.40 53.56 7.53
CA ARG A 3 28.48 52.08 7.54
C ARG A 3 27.14 51.38 7.85
N PHE A 4 26.23 52.04 8.55
CA PHE A 4 24.90 51.49 8.84
C PHE A 4 23.94 51.55 7.64
N ALA A 5 24.08 52.55 6.78
CA ALA A 5 23.25 52.69 5.58
C ALA A 5 23.55 51.62 4.51
N ALA A 6 24.83 51.22 4.36
CA ALA A 6 25.21 50.18 3.42
C ALA A 6 24.75 48.79 3.80
N SER A 7 24.71 48.47 5.10
CA SER A 7 24.19 47.17 5.61
C SER A 7 22.68 47.05 5.44
N LEU A 8 21.93 48.12 5.58
CA LEU A 8 20.48 48.13 5.38
C LEU A 8 20.08 47.97 3.90
N ALA A 9 20.82 48.60 3.00
CA ALA A 9 20.59 48.47 1.55
C ALA A 9 20.89 47.06 1.04
N LEU A 10 21.91 46.37 1.57
CA LEU A 10 22.24 45.00 1.22
C LEU A 10 21.18 44.00 1.72
N ALA A 11 20.61 44.23 2.90
CA ALA A 11 19.53 43.36 3.45
C ALA A 11 18.24 43.47 2.62
N VAL A 12 17.90 44.66 2.12
CA VAL A 12 16.70 44.86 1.28
C VAL A 12 16.86 44.20 -0.09
N VAL A 13 18.05 44.23 -0.69
CA VAL A 13 18.33 43.57 -1.97
C VAL A 13 18.29 42.06 -1.84
N CYS A 14 18.79 41.48 -0.74
CA CYS A 14 18.70 40.03 -0.48
C CYS A 14 17.25 39.57 -0.25
N SER A 15 16.40 40.38 0.40
CA SER A 15 15.00 40.03 0.62
C SER A 15 14.16 40.01 -0.68
N GLY A 16 14.49 40.90 -1.64
CA GLY A 16 13.85 40.91 -2.95
C GLY A 16 14.24 39.74 -3.85
N ALA A 17 15.48 39.23 -3.73
CA ALA A 17 15.93 38.09 -4.51
C ALA A 17 15.24 36.75 -4.10
N LEU A 18 14.84 36.59 -2.85
CA LEU A 18 14.14 35.39 -2.36
C LEU A 18 12.68 35.33 -2.85
N SER A 19 12.02 36.45 -3.03
CA SER A 19 10.66 36.51 -3.57
C SER A 19 10.59 36.22 -5.08
N GLY A 20 11.63 36.56 -5.83
CA GLY A 20 11.74 36.33 -7.28
C GLY A 20 11.88 34.84 -7.63
N CYS A 21 12.57 34.05 -6.80
CA CYS A 21 12.77 32.63 -7.06
C CYS A 21 11.46 31.81 -7.01
N ASN A 22 10.51 32.18 -6.15
CA ASN A 22 9.22 31.50 -6.07
C ASN A 22 8.33 31.79 -7.28
N TYR A 23 8.36 33.03 -7.82
CA TYR A 23 7.58 33.38 -8.99
C TYR A 23 8.08 32.65 -10.25
N PHE A 24 9.39 32.56 -10.45
CA PHE A 24 9.97 31.80 -11.57
C PHE A 24 9.73 30.27 -11.43
N ARG A 25 9.77 29.75 -10.21
CA ARG A 25 9.50 28.33 -9.95
C ARG A 25 8.02 27.98 -10.19
N GLN A 26 7.10 28.84 -9.81
CA GLN A 26 5.67 28.67 -10.05
C GLN A 26 5.34 28.75 -11.55
N LYS A 27 5.94 29.69 -12.29
CA LYS A 27 5.77 29.81 -13.75
C LYS A 27 6.39 28.65 -14.52
N ALA A 28 7.45 28.01 -13.98
CA ALA A 28 8.03 26.79 -14.53
C ALA A 28 7.14 25.56 -14.26
N GLN A 29 6.46 25.49 -13.11
CA GLN A 29 5.53 24.43 -12.76
C GLN A 29 4.29 24.38 -13.68
N ASP A 30 3.82 25.55 -14.13
CA ASP A 30 2.67 25.63 -15.04
C ASP A 30 3.01 25.32 -16.51
N ARG A 31 4.30 25.20 -16.83
CA ARG A 31 4.78 24.97 -18.19
C ARG A 31 4.61 23.55 -18.69
N TYR A 32 4.53 22.60 -17.79
CA TYR A 32 4.48 21.18 -18.12
C TYR A 32 3.32 20.49 -17.43
N VAL A 33 2.75 19.50 -18.11
CA VAL A 33 1.82 18.53 -17.53
C VAL A 33 2.21 17.12 -17.97
N TYR A 34 1.76 16.14 -17.25
CA TYR A 34 2.09 14.73 -17.46
C TYR A 34 0.82 13.93 -17.65
N VAL A 35 0.83 12.98 -18.57
CA VAL A 35 -0.32 12.10 -18.84
C VAL A 35 -0.49 11.08 -17.72
N THR A 36 -1.66 11.02 -17.12
CA THR A 36 -2.01 10.02 -16.09
C THR A 36 -2.80 8.84 -16.63
N ALA A 37 -3.56 9.02 -17.72
CA ALA A 37 -4.28 7.94 -18.37
C ALA A 37 -3.31 7.01 -19.15
N ARG A 38 -3.73 5.76 -19.44
CA ARG A 38 -2.93 4.83 -20.24
C ARG A 38 -2.50 5.43 -21.57
N GLN A 39 -3.45 6.05 -22.26
CA GLN A 39 -3.26 6.76 -23.52
C GLN A 39 -4.29 7.88 -23.62
N VAL A 40 -3.90 9.01 -24.14
CA VAL A 40 -4.77 10.13 -24.47
C VAL A 40 -4.64 10.48 -25.94
N PHE A 41 -5.74 10.91 -26.53
CA PHE A 41 -5.75 11.44 -27.90
C PHE A 41 -5.77 12.95 -27.83
N LEU A 42 -4.81 13.59 -28.49
CA LEU A 42 -4.81 15.02 -28.69
C LEU A 42 -5.88 15.37 -29.73
N ARG A 43 -6.63 16.44 -29.49
CA ARG A 43 -7.73 16.90 -30.34
C ARG A 43 -7.44 18.26 -30.94
N ASP A 44 -7.93 18.52 -32.18
CA ASP A 44 -7.73 19.82 -32.85
C ASP A 44 -8.49 20.96 -32.13
N ARG A 45 -9.61 20.64 -31.46
CA ARG A 45 -10.46 21.61 -30.73
C ARG A 45 -11.16 20.99 -29.54
N VAL A 46 -11.64 21.85 -28.63
CA VAL A 46 -12.43 21.45 -27.45
C VAL A 46 -13.92 21.41 -27.87
N ALA A 47 -14.33 20.34 -28.53
CA ALA A 47 -15.70 20.13 -28.99
C ALA A 47 -16.04 18.63 -28.99
N ALA A 48 -17.33 18.30 -28.91
CA ALA A 48 -17.81 16.91 -28.98
C ALA A 48 -17.35 16.21 -30.27
N VAL A 49 -17.38 16.95 -31.39
CA VAL A 49 -16.85 16.49 -32.68
C VAL A 49 -15.51 17.19 -32.91
N SER A 50 -14.45 16.43 -32.90
CA SER A 50 -13.07 16.92 -33.06
C SER A 50 -12.16 15.83 -33.65
N ASN A 51 -11.20 16.24 -34.48
CA ASN A 51 -10.25 15.33 -35.11
C ASN A 51 -9.10 15.01 -34.15
N ARG A 52 -8.53 13.83 -34.30
CA ARG A 52 -7.33 13.41 -33.58
C ARG A 52 -6.10 14.01 -34.28
N THR A 53 -5.26 14.73 -33.51
CA THR A 53 -4.03 15.35 -34.02
C THR A 53 -2.75 14.68 -33.51
N GLY A 54 -2.89 13.80 -32.51
CA GLY A 54 -1.78 13.06 -31.95
C GLY A 54 -2.18 12.14 -30.80
N THR A 55 -1.18 11.52 -30.18
CA THR A 55 -1.34 10.67 -29.00
C THR A 55 -0.24 10.90 -28.00
N ALA A 56 -0.59 10.73 -26.72
CA ALA A 56 0.40 10.65 -25.65
C ALA A 56 0.05 9.50 -24.68
N THR A 57 1.05 8.97 -24.02
CA THR A 57 0.96 7.79 -23.15
C THR A 57 1.24 8.14 -21.69
N ASN A 58 0.90 7.23 -20.76
CA ASN A 58 1.11 7.42 -19.34
C ASN A 58 2.55 7.82 -18.99
N GLY A 59 2.70 8.85 -18.16
CA GLY A 59 4.00 9.40 -17.73
C GLY A 59 4.64 10.35 -18.75
N GLU A 60 4.08 10.51 -19.95
CA GLU A 60 4.67 11.38 -20.98
C GLU A 60 4.53 12.85 -20.56
N LYS A 61 5.67 13.60 -20.65
CA LYS A 61 5.76 15.02 -20.33
C LYS A 61 5.32 15.84 -21.52
N LEU A 62 4.34 16.72 -21.32
CA LEU A 62 3.76 17.58 -22.33
C LEU A 62 4.04 19.05 -22.03
N VAL A 63 4.36 19.83 -23.05
CA VAL A 63 4.55 21.29 -22.93
C VAL A 63 3.18 21.96 -23.03
N VAL A 64 2.81 22.75 -22.04
CA VAL A 64 1.56 23.53 -22.05
C VAL A 64 1.71 24.73 -22.97
N LEU A 65 0.79 24.85 -23.92
CA LEU A 65 0.71 25.99 -24.86
C LEU A 65 -0.43 26.94 -24.49
N ASP A 66 -1.56 26.40 -24.04
CA ASP A 66 -2.75 27.16 -23.68
C ASP A 66 -3.60 26.35 -22.68
N ARG A 67 -4.50 26.99 -21.94
CA ARG A 67 -5.33 26.35 -20.92
C ARG A 67 -6.74 26.94 -20.91
N THR A 68 -7.72 26.05 -20.85
CA THR A 68 -9.13 26.37 -20.60
C THR A 68 -9.60 25.71 -19.32
N ARG A 69 -10.86 25.92 -18.92
CA ARG A 69 -11.42 25.38 -17.67
C ARG A 69 -11.35 23.85 -17.56
N ARG A 70 -11.38 23.10 -18.65
CA ARG A 70 -11.46 21.62 -18.66
C ARG A 70 -10.46 20.95 -19.59
N ALA A 71 -9.70 21.71 -20.36
CA ALA A 71 -8.77 21.18 -21.34
C ALA A 71 -7.52 22.03 -21.44
N ILE A 72 -6.43 21.38 -21.75
CA ILE A 72 -5.11 21.99 -21.89
C ILE A 72 -4.62 21.76 -23.32
N LYS A 73 -4.19 22.80 -24.02
CA LYS A 73 -3.49 22.68 -25.30
C LYS A 73 -2.05 22.35 -25.04
N VAL A 74 -1.59 21.26 -25.58
CA VAL A 74 -0.25 20.75 -25.29
C VAL A 74 0.50 20.40 -26.56
N ARG A 75 1.84 20.30 -26.41
CA ARG A 75 2.75 19.76 -27.41
C ARG A 75 3.45 18.55 -26.84
N THR A 76 3.43 17.44 -27.57
CA THR A 76 4.18 16.23 -27.24
C THR A 76 5.66 16.39 -27.54
N PRO A 77 6.54 15.52 -27.00
CA PRO A 77 7.95 15.48 -27.39
C PRO A 77 8.18 15.21 -28.89
N ARG A 78 7.20 14.59 -29.56
CA ARG A 78 7.21 14.33 -31.01
C ARG A 78 6.80 15.54 -31.83
N GLY A 79 6.40 16.66 -31.19
CA GLY A 79 5.96 17.87 -31.86
C GLY A 79 4.47 17.94 -32.21
N GLU A 80 3.70 16.89 -31.89
CA GLU A 80 2.24 16.87 -32.10
C GLU A 80 1.56 17.88 -31.16
N VAL A 81 0.62 18.66 -31.70
CA VAL A 81 -0.08 19.71 -30.93
C VAL A 81 -1.58 19.43 -30.92
N GLY A 82 -2.20 19.55 -29.75
CA GLY A 82 -3.64 19.40 -29.61
C GLY A 82 -4.12 19.63 -28.18
N TRP A 83 -5.44 19.48 -28.01
CA TRP A 83 -6.13 19.63 -26.75
C TRP A 83 -6.28 18.27 -26.04
N VAL A 84 -6.03 18.23 -24.74
CA VAL A 84 -6.26 17.08 -23.86
C VAL A 84 -7.11 17.52 -22.67
N GLU A 85 -7.94 16.62 -22.13
CA GLU A 85 -8.72 16.90 -20.93
C GLU A 85 -7.81 17.03 -19.70
N GLU A 86 -7.98 18.09 -18.91
CA GLU A 86 -7.16 18.37 -17.74
C GLU A 86 -7.16 17.23 -16.71
N LYS A 87 -8.33 16.57 -16.51
CA LYS A 87 -8.46 15.42 -15.58
C LYS A 87 -7.61 14.20 -15.96
N LEU A 88 -7.09 14.12 -17.18
CA LEU A 88 -6.22 13.05 -17.67
C LEU A 88 -4.73 13.41 -17.55
N THR A 89 -4.43 14.51 -16.87
CA THR A 89 -3.08 15.00 -16.68
C THR A 89 -2.80 15.27 -15.19
N ALA A 90 -1.53 15.27 -14.83
CA ALA A 90 -1.02 15.73 -13.54
C ALA A 90 -0.07 16.90 -13.74
N ASP A 91 0.07 17.72 -12.71
CA ASP A 91 1.01 18.85 -12.69
C ASP A 91 2.46 18.41 -12.41
N GLN A 92 3.40 19.33 -12.56
CA GLN A 92 4.81 19.10 -12.27
C GLN A 92 5.03 18.73 -10.79
N LYS A 93 4.27 19.32 -9.86
CA LYS A 93 4.38 19.04 -8.43
C LYS A 93 4.07 17.57 -8.12
N THR A 94 3.01 17.05 -8.73
CA THR A 94 2.66 15.62 -8.60
C THR A 94 3.76 14.73 -9.18
N ALA A 95 4.27 15.03 -10.38
CA ALA A 95 5.37 14.28 -10.98
C ALA A 95 6.63 14.28 -10.10
N ASP A 96 7.00 15.44 -9.54
CA ASP A 96 8.14 15.59 -8.64
C ASP A 96 7.98 14.75 -7.35
N GLN A 97 6.76 14.60 -6.82
CA GLN A 97 6.51 13.73 -5.67
C GLN A 97 6.87 12.27 -5.97
N PHE A 98 6.51 11.77 -7.15
CA PHE A 98 6.84 10.39 -7.54
C PHE A 98 8.32 10.19 -7.83
N VAL A 99 9.00 11.19 -8.38
CA VAL A 99 10.46 11.17 -8.55
C VAL A 99 11.15 11.13 -7.19
N ALA A 100 10.77 12.03 -6.27
CA ALA A 100 11.32 12.06 -4.91
C ALA A 100 11.08 10.75 -4.16
N LEU A 101 9.89 10.14 -4.31
CA LEU A 101 9.57 8.85 -3.72
C LEU A 101 10.46 7.74 -4.27
N ALA A 102 10.67 7.70 -5.59
CA ALA A 102 11.54 6.73 -6.24
C ALA A 102 13.00 6.87 -5.78
N ASP A 103 13.50 8.10 -5.69
CA ASP A 103 14.88 8.40 -5.28
C ASP A 103 15.10 8.04 -3.80
N THR A 104 14.16 8.40 -2.92
CA THR A 104 14.24 8.11 -1.48
C THR A 104 14.34 6.61 -1.22
N HIS A 105 13.53 5.81 -1.92
CA HIS A 105 13.43 4.37 -1.71
C HIS A 105 14.25 3.53 -2.71
N GLN A 106 15.18 4.15 -3.44
CA GLN A 106 15.96 3.45 -4.48
C GLN A 106 16.77 2.26 -3.94
N LYS A 107 17.30 2.39 -2.71
CA LYS A 107 18.18 1.41 -2.07
C LYS A 107 17.46 0.51 -1.08
N ASP A 108 16.15 0.67 -0.90
CA ASP A 108 15.41 -0.12 0.06
C ASP A 108 15.40 -1.60 -0.33
N PRO A 109 15.53 -2.51 0.65
CA PRO A 109 15.51 -3.94 0.40
C PRO A 109 14.15 -4.36 -0.16
N VAL A 110 14.18 -5.27 -1.13
CA VAL A 110 12.96 -5.85 -1.70
C VAL A 110 12.41 -6.89 -0.73
N ILE A 111 11.17 -6.69 -0.31
CA ILE A 111 10.44 -7.60 0.58
C ILE A 111 9.93 -8.82 -0.18
N ALA A 112 9.35 -8.58 -1.36
CA ALA A 112 8.80 -9.62 -2.23
C ALA A 112 8.68 -9.10 -3.66
N VAL A 113 8.56 -10.02 -4.60
CA VAL A 113 8.11 -9.75 -5.96
C VAL A 113 6.61 -10.05 -6.02
N ALA A 114 5.85 -9.17 -6.64
CA ALA A 114 4.41 -9.33 -6.79
C ALA A 114 3.96 -8.96 -8.20
N THR A 115 2.76 -9.38 -8.59
CA THR A 115 2.11 -9.00 -9.84
C THR A 115 0.84 -8.21 -9.55
N ALA A 116 0.55 -7.23 -10.41
CA ALA A 116 -0.70 -6.50 -10.37
C ALA A 116 -1.84 -7.40 -10.85
N ARG A 117 -2.95 -7.48 -10.08
CA ARG A 117 -4.14 -8.29 -10.41
C ARG A 117 -5.01 -7.68 -11.48
N ASP A 118 -4.96 -6.38 -11.62
CA ASP A 118 -5.81 -5.60 -12.48
C ASP A 118 -5.10 -4.31 -12.87
N GLU A 119 -5.67 -3.58 -13.79
CA GLU A 119 -5.18 -2.26 -14.16
C GLU A 119 -5.38 -1.28 -13.00
N VAL A 120 -4.29 -0.74 -12.47
CA VAL A 120 -4.27 0.05 -11.24
C VAL A 120 -3.26 1.21 -11.33
N TYR A 121 -3.48 2.25 -10.52
CA TYR A 121 -2.53 3.37 -10.39
C TYR A 121 -1.62 3.22 -9.18
N LEU A 122 -0.39 3.69 -9.32
CA LEU A 122 0.48 4.00 -8.19
C LEU A 122 0.08 5.36 -7.59
N HIS A 123 0.05 5.43 -6.27
CA HIS A 123 -0.30 6.60 -5.47
C HIS A 123 0.95 7.23 -4.84
N ALA A 124 0.95 8.55 -4.64
CA ALA A 124 2.06 9.27 -4.01
C ALA A 124 2.18 8.97 -2.51
N ALA A 125 1.09 8.58 -1.85
CA ALA A 125 1.04 8.19 -0.44
C ALA A 125 -0.02 7.10 -0.24
N PRO A 126 -0.01 6.36 0.90
CA PRO A 126 -1.07 5.41 1.21
C PRO A 126 -2.42 6.12 1.30
N GLY A 127 -3.48 5.52 0.71
CA GLY A 127 -4.82 6.07 0.75
C GLY A 127 -5.43 6.33 -0.63
N ARG A 128 -6.76 6.19 -0.71
CA ARG A 128 -7.49 6.24 -1.99
C ARG A 128 -7.59 7.64 -2.59
N GLU A 129 -7.54 8.68 -1.75
CA GLU A 129 -7.69 10.07 -2.15
C GLU A 129 -6.35 10.76 -2.46
N THR A 130 -5.24 10.02 -2.39
CA THR A 130 -3.91 10.54 -2.68
C THR A 130 -3.66 10.66 -4.18
N ALA A 131 -2.71 11.52 -4.56
CA ALA A 131 -2.39 11.76 -5.96
C ALA A 131 -1.98 10.46 -6.67
N ARG A 132 -2.53 10.25 -7.88
CA ARG A 132 -2.28 9.07 -8.73
C ARG A 132 -1.51 9.50 -9.97
N PHE A 133 -0.55 8.67 -10.39
CA PHE A 133 0.27 9.07 -11.53
C PHE A 133 0.58 7.91 -12.50
N TYR A 134 1.42 6.97 -12.09
CA TYR A 134 1.78 5.85 -12.96
C TYR A 134 0.69 4.79 -12.98
N ARG A 135 0.32 4.35 -14.17
CA ARG A 135 -0.65 3.30 -14.38
C ARG A 135 0.05 1.99 -14.70
N LEU A 136 -0.34 0.96 -13.98
CA LEU A 136 0.11 -0.42 -14.17
C LEU A 136 -0.92 -1.19 -14.97
N ALA A 137 -0.48 -2.10 -15.81
CA ALA A 137 -1.33 -3.09 -16.46
C ALA A 137 -1.50 -4.32 -15.55
N GLU A 138 -2.53 -5.11 -15.80
CA GLU A 138 -2.65 -6.46 -15.25
C GLU A 138 -1.40 -7.28 -15.58
N GLY A 139 -0.87 -8.02 -14.61
CA GLY A 139 0.34 -8.82 -14.76
C GLY A 139 1.66 -8.06 -14.66
N ASP A 140 1.65 -6.72 -14.54
CA ASP A 140 2.89 -5.97 -14.33
C ASP A 140 3.59 -6.41 -13.05
N THR A 141 4.90 -6.69 -13.19
CA THR A 141 5.75 -7.11 -12.06
C THR A 141 6.18 -5.93 -11.21
N LEU A 142 6.06 -6.10 -9.90
CA LEU A 142 6.37 -5.12 -8.87
C LEU A 142 7.34 -5.67 -7.84
N ARG A 143 8.23 -4.83 -7.35
CA ARG A 143 9.08 -5.10 -6.19
C ARG A 143 8.50 -4.36 -4.99
N LEU A 144 8.06 -5.08 -3.98
CA LEU A 144 7.49 -4.52 -2.77
C LEU A 144 8.61 -4.10 -1.81
N LEU A 145 8.49 -2.91 -1.23
CA LEU A 145 9.54 -2.29 -0.40
C LEU A 145 9.09 -2.08 1.04
N GLU A 146 7.87 -1.62 1.27
CA GLU A 146 7.36 -1.26 2.59
C GLU A 146 5.84 -1.41 2.64
N ARG A 147 5.28 -1.66 3.84
CA ARG A 147 3.84 -1.73 4.07
C ARG A 147 3.36 -0.60 4.96
N ALA A 148 2.26 0.03 4.58
CA ALA A 148 1.53 0.98 5.41
C ALA A 148 0.07 0.55 5.57
N THR A 149 -0.54 0.95 6.68
CA THR A 149 -1.93 0.67 7.00
C THR A 149 -2.64 1.97 7.34
N VAL A 150 -3.67 2.32 6.58
CA VAL A 150 -4.42 3.57 6.76
C VAL A 150 -5.92 3.31 6.86
N PRO A 151 -6.69 4.18 7.52
CA PRO A 151 -8.14 4.10 7.53
C PRO A 151 -8.70 4.23 6.12
N LYS A 152 -9.67 3.39 5.78
CA LYS A 152 -10.47 3.57 4.57
C LYS A 152 -11.35 4.80 4.77
N VAL A 153 -11.08 5.86 4.02
CA VAL A 153 -11.94 7.04 3.99
C VAL A 153 -13.29 6.64 3.40
N ALA A 154 -14.36 6.83 4.16
CA ALA A 154 -15.70 6.66 3.62
C ALA A 154 -15.91 7.71 2.52
N PRO A 155 -16.56 7.36 1.38
CA PRO A 155 -16.97 8.35 0.40
C PRO A 155 -17.77 9.44 1.11
N ALA A 156 -17.44 10.71 0.85
CA ALA A 156 -18.26 11.81 1.38
C ALA A 156 -19.73 11.52 1.01
N PRO A 157 -20.68 11.67 1.95
CA PRO A 157 -22.09 11.47 1.64
C PRO A 157 -22.43 12.37 0.45
N ALA A 158 -23.01 11.75 -0.59
CA ALA A 158 -23.48 12.51 -1.76
C ALA A 158 -24.33 13.68 -1.25
N PRO A 159 -24.13 14.92 -1.76
CA PRO A 159 -24.93 16.04 -1.35
C PRO A 159 -26.40 15.65 -1.51
N VAL A 160 -27.13 15.67 -0.38
CA VAL A 160 -28.55 15.37 -0.36
C VAL A 160 -29.19 16.34 -1.36
N ALA A 161 -29.68 15.81 -2.49
CA ALA A 161 -30.40 16.62 -3.45
C ALA A 161 -31.55 17.29 -2.70
N LYS A 162 -31.55 18.64 -2.65
CA LYS A 162 -32.68 19.39 -2.13
C LYS A 162 -33.95 18.85 -2.84
N PRO A 163 -34.99 18.51 -2.08
CA PRO A 163 -36.24 18.11 -2.70
C PRO A 163 -36.61 19.16 -3.73
N ALA A 164 -36.81 18.76 -4.98
CA ALA A 164 -37.29 19.62 -6.01
C ALA A 164 -38.67 20.14 -5.57
N ALA A 165 -38.80 21.46 -5.48
CA ALA A 165 -40.09 22.11 -5.25
C ALA A 165 -41.04 21.61 -6.33
N LYS A 166 -42.17 21.05 -5.90
CA LYS A 166 -43.26 20.68 -6.83
C LYS A 166 -43.70 21.94 -7.59
N PRO A 167 -43.89 21.87 -8.89
CA PRO A 167 -44.52 22.98 -9.62
C PRO A 167 -45.96 23.12 -9.16
N ASP A 168 -46.37 24.36 -8.84
CA ASP A 168 -47.72 24.76 -8.53
C ASP A 168 -48.68 24.38 -9.67
N ALA A 169 -49.72 23.61 -9.34
CA ALA A 169 -50.84 23.39 -10.24
C ALA A 169 -51.87 24.52 -10.04
N PRO A 170 -52.54 25.02 -11.09
CA PRO A 170 -53.44 26.16 -11.02
C PRO A 170 -54.74 25.82 -10.29
N ALA A 171 -55.18 26.78 -9.50
CA ALA A 171 -56.46 26.80 -8.78
C ALA A 171 -57.65 26.83 -9.76
N VAL A 172 -58.64 25.95 -9.55
CA VAL A 172 -60.01 26.14 -10.01
C VAL A 172 -60.90 26.01 -8.81
N GLY A 173 -61.79 27.03 -8.66
CA GLY A 173 -62.52 27.36 -7.47
C GLY A 173 -63.87 26.64 -7.27
N ALA A 174 -64.51 27.14 -6.22
CA ALA A 174 -65.94 27.02 -5.81
C ALA A 174 -66.29 25.77 -4.96
N ASP A 175 -66.87 25.86 -3.84
CA ASP A 175 -67.87 26.61 -3.12
C ASP A 175 -68.26 25.83 -1.85
N LYS A 176 -68.44 26.59 -0.78
CA LYS A 176 -69.44 26.51 0.32
C LYS A 176 -69.51 25.34 1.33
N ASP A 177 -69.47 25.83 2.48
CA ASP A 177 -70.37 25.78 3.66
C ASP A 177 -70.01 24.90 4.88
N ALA A 178 -70.13 25.60 5.99
CA ALA A 178 -70.53 25.24 7.37
C ALA A 178 -69.43 24.87 8.37
N ALA A 179 -69.06 25.85 9.13
CA ALA A 179 -69.42 26.12 10.56
C ALA A 179 -69.09 24.96 11.55
N GLU A 180 -68.29 25.21 12.54
CA GLU A 180 -68.60 25.52 13.92
C GLU A 180 -67.59 24.97 14.94
N LYS A 181 -67.16 25.88 15.81
CA LYS A 181 -66.68 25.74 17.20
C LYS A 181 -65.24 25.41 17.49
N LEU A 182 -64.57 26.48 17.95
CA LEU A 182 -63.64 26.53 19.09
C LEU A 182 -64.36 26.24 20.44
N PRO A 183 -63.69 25.76 21.49
CA PRO A 183 -62.90 26.71 22.29
C PRO A 183 -61.59 26.12 22.93
N GLU A 184 -60.63 27.01 23.09
CA GLU A 184 -59.87 27.47 24.29
C GLU A 184 -59.14 26.49 25.19
N ASP A 185 -57.88 26.91 25.42
CA ASP A 185 -57.11 26.90 26.68
C ASP A 185 -56.44 25.62 27.16
N LYS A 186 -55.10 25.64 27.08
CA LYS A 186 -54.19 25.71 28.24
C LYS A 186 -52.69 25.54 27.84
N GLU A 187 -51.94 26.58 28.05
CA GLU A 187 -50.52 26.56 28.42
C GLU A 187 -50.40 26.33 29.95
N PRO A 188 -49.20 26.07 30.52
CA PRO A 188 -47.91 25.52 30.05
C PRO A 188 -47.43 24.35 30.93
N ALA A 189 -46.53 23.53 30.47
CA ALA A 189 -45.72 22.72 31.39
C ALA A 189 -44.38 22.31 30.80
N SER A 190 -43.35 22.86 31.40
CA SER A 190 -42.11 22.20 31.83
C SER A 190 -41.23 21.54 30.77
N ALA A 191 -40.14 22.22 30.47
CA ALA A 191 -38.94 21.67 29.89
C ALA A 191 -38.41 20.49 30.74
N THR A 192 -38.50 19.28 30.19
CA THR A 192 -37.74 18.14 30.67
C THR A 192 -36.36 18.17 30.02
N PRO A 193 -35.26 18.00 30.78
CA PRO A 193 -33.93 17.93 30.20
C PRO A 193 -33.82 16.70 29.35
N VAL A 194 -33.38 16.87 28.09
CA VAL A 194 -33.03 15.79 27.19
C VAL A 194 -31.86 15.03 27.82
N THR A 195 -32.16 13.88 28.37
CA THR A 195 -31.17 12.90 28.82
C THR A 195 -30.33 12.55 27.60
N SER A 196 -29.07 12.94 27.64
CA SER A 196 -28.07 12.50 26.66
C SER A 196 -28.07 10.98 26.64
N GLY A 197 -28.62 10.39 25.59
CA GLY A 197 -28.51 8.95 25.30
C GLY A 197 -27.04 8.52 25.24
N PRO A 198 -26.75 7.25 25.51
CA PRO A 198 -25.37 6.76 25.46
C PRO A 198 -24.74 7.14 24.12
N ALA A 199 -23.56 7.77 24.18
CA ALA A 199 -22.81 8.17 23.01
C ALA A 199 -22.75 6.98 22.05
N ALA A 200 -23.24 7.16 20.84
CA ALA A 200 -23.21 6.13 19.80
C ALA A 200 -21.75 5.67 19.65
N VAL A 201 -21.48 4.41 19.96
CA VAL A 201 -20.17 3.81 19.80
C VAL A 201 -19.88 3.80 18.31
N VAL A 202 -19.07 4.76 17.86
CA VAL A 202 -18.61 4.82 16.47
C VAL A 202 -17.80 3.54 16.21
N PRO A 203 -18.20 2.69 15.27
CA PRO A 203 -17.43 1.49 14.97
C PRO A 203 -16.02 1.86 14.55
N PRO A 204 -15.00 1.05 14.92
CA PRO A 204 -13.63 1.35 14.55
C PRO A 204 -13.50 1.43 13.02
N PRO A 205 -12.67 2.33 12.50
CA PRO A 205 -12.51 2.53 11.07
C PRO A 205 -12.02 1.23 10.41
N VAL A 206 -12.56 0.94 9.24
CA VAL A 206 -12.05 -0.15 8.39
C VAL A 206 -10.68 0.25 7.88
N MET A 207 -9.68 -0.58 8.13
CA MET A 207 -8.30 -0.32 7.70
C MET A 207 -8.03 -0.92 6.33
N GLU A 208 -7.10 -0.32 5.58
CA GLU A 208 -6.60 -0.82 4.29
C GLU A 208 -5.07 -0.87 4.33
N ASP A 209 -4.51 -1.98 3.83
CA ASP A 209 -3.07 -2.15 3.68
C ASP A 209 -2.64 -1.67 2.31
N TRP A 210 -1.57 -0.89 2.28
CA TRP A 210 -0.92 -0.35 1.10
C TRP A 210 0.53 -0.79 1.08
N TRP A 211 1.06 -1.04 -0.11
CA TRP A 211 2.44 -1.41 -0.31
C TRP A 211 3.15 -0.36 -1.15
N LEU A 212 4.29 0.11 -0.69
CA LEU A 212 5.21 0.85 -1.53
C LEU A 212 5.84 -0.14 -2.50
N ALA A 213 5.67 0.12 -3.78
CA ALA A 213 6.10 -0.79 -4.84
C ALA A 213 6.92 -0.04 -5.89
N ARG A 214 7.86 -0.74 -6.51
CA ARG A 214 8.67 -0.24 -7.62
C ARG A 214 8.51 -1.18 -8.80
N ASN A 215 8.17 -0.61 -9.97
CA ASN A 215 8.03 -1.37 -11.21
C ASN A 215 9.39 -1.56 -11.93
N GLY A 216 9.39 -2.31 -13.04
CA GLY A 216 10.59 -2.58 -13.84
C GLY A 216 11.21 -1.34 -14.49
N LYS A 217 10.51 -0.20 -14.54
CA LYS A 217 11.00 1.08 -15.06
C LYS A 217 11.63 1.96 -13.96
N GLY A 218 11.73 1.46 -12.72
CA GLY A 218 12.25 2.23 -11.59
C GLY A 218 11.26 3.22 -10.97
N GLN A 219 10.02 3.29 -11.47
CA GLN A 219 8.97 4.14 -10.93
C GLN A 219 8.44 3.54 -9.62
N ALA A 220 8.35 4.35 -8.57
CA ALA A 220 7.85 3.93 -7.27
C ALA A 220 6.53 4.63 -6.93
N GLY A 221 5.71 3.96 -6.11
CA GLY A 221 4.46 4.48 -5.60
C GLY A 221 3.71 3.46 -4.74
N TRP A 222 2.69 3.92 -4.05
CA TRP A 222 1.86 3.10 -3.19
C TRP A 222 0.74 2.42 -3.96
N ILE A 223 0.53 1.14 -3.69
CA ILE A 223 -0.52 0.32 -4.29
C ILE A 223 -1.33 -0.37 -3.19
N LEU A 224 -2.64 -0.45 -3.38
CA LEU A 224 -3.53 -1.13 -2.45
C LEU A 224 -3.25 -2.64 -2.40
N GLY A 225 -3.02 -3.19 -1.21
CA GLY A 225 -2.55 -4.57 -1.01
C GLY A 225 -3.43 -5.67 -1.62
N ARG A 226 -4.74 -5.42 -1.77
CA ARG A 226 -5.66 -6.37 -2.44
C ARG A 226 -5.52 -6.40 -3.97
N MET A 227 -4.79 -5.45 -4.56
CA MET A 227 -4.59 -5.32 -6.01
C MET A 227 -3.32 -6.02 -6.49
N ILE A 228 -2.64 -6.71 -5.59
CA ILE A 228 -1.38 -7.42 -5.89
C ILE A 228 -1.41 -8.84 -5.33
N ASP A 229 -0.69 -9.73 -6.01
CA ASP A 229 -0.36 -11.08 -5.54
C ASP A 229 1.16 -11.22 -5.48
N VAL A 230 1.68 -11.75 -4.37
CA VAL A 230 3.09 -12.12 -4.26
C VAL A 230 3.36 -13.29 -5.21
N THR A 231 4.37 -13.15 -6.04
CA THR A 231 4.74 -14.14 -7.06
C THR A 231 5.41 -15.34 -6.39
N VAL A 232 4.76 -16.49 -6.48
CA VAL A 232 5.26 -17.80 -6.06
C VAL A 232 4.77 -18.85 -7.04
N PRO A 233 5.45 -20.01 -7.17
CA PRO A 233 4.94 -21.11 -7.98
C PRO A 233 3.54 -21.55 -7.51
N ASP A 234 2.64 -21.86 -8.45
CA ASP A 234 1.27 -22.33 -8.16
C ASP A 234 1.24 -23.55 -7.25
N THR A 235 2.23 -24.45 -7.42
CA THR A 235 2.41 -25.62 -6.57
C THR A 235 2.65 -25.25 -5.11
N LEU A 236 3.34 -24.13 -4.85
CA LEU A 236 3.62 -23.62 -3.50
C LEU A 236 2.45 -22.80 -2.96
N ALA A 237 1.76 -22.04 -3.79
CA ALA A 237 0.61 -21.23 -3.38
C ALA A 237 -0.51 -22.06 -2.70
N ARG A 238 -0.68 -23.33 -3.11
CA ARG A 238 -1.64 -24.27 -2.52
C ARG A 238 -1.39 -24.55 -1.03
N TYR A 239 -0.16 -24.38 -0.55
CA TYR A 239 0.18 -24.58 0.87
C TYR A 239 -0.12 -23.37 1.76
N ALA A 240 -0.65 -22.28 1.19
CA ALA A 240 -1.01 -21.10 1.99
C ALA A 240 -2.15 -21.34 3.00
N GLU A 241 -2.96 -22.41 2.83
CA GLU A 241 -3.97 -22.88 3.80
C GLU A 241 -4.93 -21.78 4.28
N GLY A 242 -5.42 -20.94 3.36
CA GLY A 242 -6.35 -19.86 3.68
C GLY A 242 -5.68 -18.59 4.22
N GLN A 243 -4.36 -18.52 4.18
CA GLN A 243 -3.59 -17.30 4.43
C GLN A 243 -3.05 -16.73 3.13
N ARG A 244 -2.66 -15.46 3.12
CA ARG A 244 -1.95 -14.85 1.99
C ARG A 244 -0.44 -14.93 2.20
N ILE A 245 0.30 -15.18 1.15
CA ILE A 245 1.75 -15.05 1.16
C ILE A 245 2.07 -13.56 1.01
N VAL A 246 2.83 -13.01 1.95
CA VAL A 246 3.23 -11.59 1.99
C VAL A 246 4.70 -11.39 1.69
N GLY A 247 5.49 -12.46 1.76
CA GLY A 247 6.90 -12.49 1.39
C GLY A 247 7.31 -13.89 0.97
N ALA A 248 8.17 -14.00 -0.05
CA ALA A 248 8.72 -15.26 -0.50
C ALA A 248 10.14 -15.03 -1.00
N TYR A 249 11.08 -15.83 -0.51
CA TYR A 249 12.48 -15.71 -0.84
C TYR A 249 13.03 -17.07 -1.22
N VAL A 250 13.79 -17.12 -2.31
CA VAL A 250 14.53 -18.31 -2.69
C VAL A 250 15.66 -18.52 -1.70
N LEU A 251 15.66 -19.66 -1.02
CA LEU A 251 16.67 -20.03 -0.05
C LEU A 251 17.89 -20.65 -0.75
N HIS A 252 17.64 -21.62 -1.62
CA HIS A 252 18.59 -22.17 -2.57
C HIS A 252 17.85 -22.94 -3.67
N THR A 253 18.54 -23.52 -4.65
CA THR A 253 17.97 -24.33 -5.74
C THR A 253 18.52 -25.75 -5.69
N VAL A 254 17.68 -26.70 -6.09
CA VAL A 254 17.99 -28.12 -6.17
C VAL A 254 17.82 -28.58 -7.62
N ASP A 255 18.76 -29.40 -8.10
CA ASP A 255 18.67 -29.99 -9.43
C ASP A 255 17.74 -31.20 -9.42
N ASP A 256 16.68 -31.15 -10.25
CA ASP A 256 15.77 -32.29 -10.48
C ASP A 256 15.33 -32.32 -11.96
N PRO A 257 16.06 -33.00 -12.82
CA PRO A 257 15.69 -33.14 -14.24
C PRO A 257 14.32 -33.81 -14.47
N GLU A 258 13.85 -34.58 -13.49
CA GLU A 258 12.58 -35.32 -13.53
C GLU A 258 11.48 -34.63 -12.73
N SER A 259 11.64 -33.34 -12.42
CA SER A 259 10.73 -32.56 -11.53
C SER A 259 9.26 -32.60 -11.95
N GLY A 260 8.99 -32.75 -13.25
CA GLY A 260 7.63 -32.61 -13.81
C GLY A 260 7.05 -31.21 -13.73
N MET A 261 7.80 -30.22 -13.20
CA MET A 261 7.37 -28.82 -13.17
C MET A 261 7.56 -28.15 -14.54
N LEU A 262 6.58 -27.38 -14.94
CA LEU A 262 6.62 -26.61 -16.19
C LEU A 262 6.56 -25.12 -15.88
N ASP A 263 7.42 -24.36 -16.53
CA ASP A 263 7.33 -22.91 -16.64
C ASP A 263 7.31 -22.52 -18.12
N ASN A 264 6.25 -21.82 -18.55
CA ASN A 264 6.05 -21.44 -19.95
C ASN A 264 6.18 -22.63 -20.92
N GLY A 265 5.74 -23.82 -20.50
CA GLY A 265 5.78 -25.07 -21.30
C GLY A 265 7.16 -25.74 -21.38
N LYS A 266 8.15 -25.28 -20.62
CA LYS A 266 9.45 -25.91 -20.49
C LYS A 266 9.61 -26.56 -19.13
N THR A 267 10.25 -27.72 -19.09
CA THR A 267 10.57 -28.37 -17.81
C THR A 267 11.55 -27.52 -17.01
N VAL A 268 11.22 -27.31 -15.72
CA VAL A 268 12.09 -26.62 -14.77
C VAL A 268 12.95 -27.67 -14.09
N GLU A 269 14.25 -27.65 -14.36
CA GLU A 269 15.24 -28.56 -13.79
C GLU A 269 15.83 -28.03 -12.47
N GLN A 270 15.93 -26.71 -12.35
CA GLN A 270 16.44 -25.99 -11.19
C GLN A 270 15.28 -25.59 -10.29
N ILE A 271 14.96 -26.39 -9.29
CA ILE A 271 13.81 -26.18 -8.43
C ILE A 271 14.20 -25.30 -7.24
N PRO A 272 13.65 -24.09 -7.11
CA PRO A 272 13.94 -23.22 -5.97
C PRO A 272 13.24 -23.72 -4.71
N GLU A 273 13.95 -23.75 -3.60
CA GLU A 273 13.43 -23.92 -2.25
C GLU A 273 13.18 -22.57 -1.61
N TYR A 274 12.10 -22.44 -0.83
CA TYR A 274 11.59 -21.16 -0.38
C TYR A 274 11.48 -21.05 1.14
N VAL A 275 11.81 -19.88 1.66
CA VAL A 275 11.24 -19.39 2.91
C VAL A 275 10.09 -18.43 2.58
N THR A 276 8.91 -18.68 3.13
CA THR A 276 7.69 -17.91 2.90
C THR A 276 7.16 -17.33 4.19
N PHE A 277 6.58 -16.14 4.09
CA PHE A 277 5.96 -15.41 5.18
C PHE A 277 4.47 -15.25 4.88
N LEU A 278 3.63 -15.65 5.81
CA LEU A 278 2.19 -15.71 5.63
C LEU A 278 1.47 -14.83 6.65
N ALA A 279 0.35 -14.25 6.23
CA ALA A 279 -0.53 -13.45 7.06
C ALA A 279 -2.00 -13.76 6.77
N PRO A 280 -2.93 -13.56 7.71
CA PRO A 280 -4.36 -13.68 7.46
C PRO A 280 -4.84 -12.71 6.38
N TYR A 281 -5.94 -13.07 5.69
CA TYR A 281 -6.65 -12.14 4.78
C TYR A 281 -7.41 -11.07 5.59
N LYS A 282 -6.65 -10.25 6.32
CA LYS A 282 -7.17 -9.16 7.13
C LYS A 282 -6.28 -7.95 6.96
N SER A 283 -6.87 -6.77 6.78
CA SER A 283 -6.13 -5.51 6.78
C SER A 283 -6.04 -4.92 8.18
N GLY A 284 -5.08 -4.03 8.40
CA GLY A 284 -4.90 -3.37 9.67
C GLY A 284 -4.20 -4.20 10.73
N LEU A 285 -3.40 -5.17 10.30
CA LEU A 285 -2.60 -5.96 11.23
C LEU A 285 -1.40 -5.16 11.74
N PRO A 286 -1.08 -5.25 13.05
CA PRO A 286 0.08 -4.58 13.64
C PRO A 286 1.41 -5.28 13.34
N TYR A 287 1.44 -6.17 12.36
CA TYR A 287 2.58 -6.98 11.92
C TYR A 287 2.44 -7.28 10.43
N ASP A 288 3.53 -7.72 9.79
CA ASP A 288 3.51 -8.09 8.37
C ASP A 288 3.12 -9.54 8.16
N PHE A 289 3.57 -10.44 9.05
CA PHE A 289 3.26 -11.87 9.00
C PHE A 289 3.10 -12.46 10.41
N ASP A 290 2.32 -13.55 10.51
CA ASP A 290 2.14 -14.32 11.74
C ASP A 290 2.67 -15.75 11.64
N GLN A 291 3.13 -16.13 10.44
CA GLN A 291 3.67 -17.46 10.20
C GLN A 291 4.83 -17.43 9.22
N VAL A 292 5.82 -18.28 9.49
CA VAL A 292 6.96 -18.57 8.60
C VAL A 292 6.91 -20.03 8.22
N ARG A 293 7.13 -20.35 6.93
CA ARG A 293 7.28 -21.73 6.45
C ARG A 293 8.50 -21.82 5.53
N VAL A 294 9.23 -22.93 5.65
CA VAL A 294 10.27 -23.31 4.70
C VAL A 294 9.80 -24.50 3.91
N PHE A 295 9.84 -24.37 2.60
CA PHE A 295 9.50 -25.42 1.65
C PHE A 295 10.77 -25.90 0.96
N ILE A 296 11.02 -27.19 1.09
CA ILE A 296 12.10 -27.91 0.44
C ILE A 296 11.53 -28.82 -0.65
N TRP A 297 12.35 -29.15 -1.63
CA TRP A 297 11.97 -30.06 -2.70
C TRP A 297 12.37 -31.49 -2.38
N ASN A 298 11.40 -32.39 -2.40
CA ASN A 298 11.64 -33.82 -2.21
C ASN A 298 11.92 -34.49 -3.55
N LEU A 299 13.20 -34.80 -3.84
CA LEU A 299 13.66 -35.44 -5.09
C LEU A 299 13.03 -36.80 -5.37
N LYS A 300 12.57 -37.56 -4.34
CA LYS A 300 11.94 -38.86 -4.55
C LYS A 300 10.47 -38.77 -4.90
N LYS A 301 9.82 -37.70 -4.49
CA LYS A 301 8.37 -37.50 -4.66
C LYS A 301 8.03 -36.39 -5.65
N HIS A 302 9.05 -35.70 -6.16
CA HIS A 302 8.94 -34.56 -7.08
C HIS A 302 7.88 -33.55 -6.62
N ARG A 303 7.97 -33.11 -5.33
CA ARG A 303 7.05 -32.14 -4.75
C ARG A 303 7.65 -31.37 -3.59
N TYR A 304 7.07 -30.21 -3.29
CA TYR A 304 7.41 -29.47 -2.09
C TYR A 304 6.93 -30.18 -0.82
N GLU A 305 7.78 -30.14 0.21
CA GLU A 305 7.48 -30.57 1.58
C GLU A 305 7.86 -29.44 2.56
N THR A 306 7.17 -29.36 3.67
CA THR A 306 7.46 -28.37 4.71
C THR A 306 8.58 -28.86 5.60
N ALA A 307 9.73 -28.19 5.58
CA ALA A 307 10.86 -28.47 6.48
C ALA A 307 10.76 -27.72 7.80
N PHE A 308 10.09 -26.57 7.81
CA PHE A 308 9.98 -25.73 9.01
C PHE A 308 8.66 -24.97 9.00
N ARG A 309 8.09 -24.81 10.18
CA ARG A 309 6.91 -23.98 10.43
C ARG A 309 7.01 -23.32 11.80
N GLU A 310 6.91 -22.00 11.84
CA GLU A 310 6.65 -21.24 13.05
C GLU A 310 5.40 -20.38 12.84
N HIS A 311 4.52 -20.34 13.81
CA HIS A 311 3.25 -19.60 13.74
C HIS A 311 2.94 -18.90 15.07
N ASN A 312 1.93 -18.03 15.07
CA ASN A 312 1.49 -17.26 16.22
C ASN A 312 2.56 -16.27 16.70
N ILE A 313 3.20 -15.57 15.76
CA ILE A 313 4.23 -14.56 16.00
C ILE A 313 3.84 -13.24 15.35
N LEU A 314 4.30 -12.11 15.88
CA LEU A 314 4.20 -10.82 15.24
C LEU A 314 5.53 -10.54 14.50
N GLY A 315 5.55 -10.82 13.21
CA GLY A 315 6.75 -10.74 12.39
C GLY A 315 6.78 -9.51 11.48
N TYR A 316 8.00 -9.04 11.16
CA TYR A 316 8.25 -7.83 10.37
C TYR A 316 9.26 -8.10 9.26
N LEU A 317 8.90 -7.73 8.04
CA LEU A 317 9.76 -7.80 6.87
C LEU A 317 10.75 -6.62 6.82
N PRO A 318 11.85 -6.70 6.04
CA PRO A 318 12.26 -7.83 5.21
C PRO A 318 12.94 -8.95 6.01
N ALA A 319 13.02 -10.13 5.39
CA ALA A 319 13.89 -11.22 5.85
C ALA A 319 15.28 -11.09 5.19
N THR A 320 16.26 -11.73 5.79
CA THR A 320 17.62 -11.83 5.22
C THR A 320 17.89 -13.27 4.83
N ILE A 321 18.33 -13.49 3.61
CA ILE A 321 18.69 -14.80 3.07
C ILE A 321 20.18 -14.82 2.76
N GLY A 322 20.82 -15.95 3.03
CA GLY A 322 22.25 -16.13 2.77
C GLY A 322 22.69 -17.55 2.99
N THR A 323 23.99 -17.70 3.17
CA THR A 323 24.62 -18.97 3.58
C THR A 323 25.47 -18.74 4.81
N MET A 324 25.57 -19.73 5.69
CA MET A 324 26.41 -19.64 6.85
C MET A 324 27.01 -20.99 7.24
N LYS A 325 28.19 -20.93 7.87
CA LYS A 325 28.76 -22.02 8.63
C LYS A 325 28.22 -22.00 10.05
N ASP A 326 28.32 -23.12 10.76
CA ASP A 326 28.05 -23.13 12.18
C ASP A 326 29.35 -22.81 12.96
N PRO A 327 29.44 -21.63 13.56
CA PRO A 327 30.65 -21.27 14.32
C PRO A 327 30.72 -21.95 15.69
N TYR A 328 29.65 -22.63 16.11
CA TYR A 328 29.51 -23.11 17.50
C TYR A 328 29.70 -24.61 17.67
N LEU A 329 29.65 -25.38 16.58
CA LEU A 329 29.83 -26.83 16.63
C LEU A 329 31.07 -27.27 15.85
N PRO A 330 31.76 -28.30 16.34
CA PRO A 330 32.84 -28.96 15.62
C PRO A 330 32.27 -29.93 14.57
N GLY A 331 33.08 -30.29 13.57
CA GLY A 331 32.74 -31.31 12.62
C GLY A 331 32.50 -30.81 11.19
N ALA A 332 32.48 -31.73 10.24
CA ALA A 332 32.40 -31.41 8.80
C ALA A 332 31.11 -30.65 8.44
N LEU A 333 29.97 -31.07 8.96
CA LEU A 333 28.69 -30.41 8.70
C LEU A 333 28.68 -28.95 9.19
N ALA A 334 29.30 -28.67 10.32
CA ALA A 334 29.38 -27.32 10.87
C ALA A 334 30.21 -26.39 9.97
N GLN A 335 31.26 -26.93 9.33
CA GLN A 335 32.13 -26.18 8.42
C GLN A 335 31.56 -25.96 7.02
N MET A 336 30.48 -26.62 6.66
CA MET A 336 29.81 -26.43 5.39
C MET A 336 29.06 -25.09 5.40
N SER A 337 29.19 -24.32 4.32
CA SER A 337 28.37 -23.13 4.10
C SER A 337 27.00 -23.56 3.57
N LEU A 338 26.01 -23.61 4.44
CA LEU A 338 24.64 -24.05 4.12
C LEU A 338 23.68 -22.87 4.06
N PRO A 339 22.53 -23.02 3.34
CA PRO A 339 21.52 -21.98 3.24
C PRO A 339 21.04 -21.54 4.63
N SER A 340 20.83 -20.25 4.78
CA SER A 340 20.38 -19.66 6.05
C SER A 340 19.38 -18.52 5.78
N PHE A 341 18.53 -18.30 6.75
CA PHE A 341 17.58 -17.19 6.74
C PHE A 341 17.41 -16.60 8.13
N SER A 342 17.15 -15.30 8.16
CA SER A 342 16.85 -14.56 9.38
C SER A 342 15.60 -13.71 9.19
N TYR A 343 14.79 -13.62 10.22
CA TYR A 343 13.61 -12.75 10.27
C TYR A 343 13.47 -12.13 11.65
N ARG A 344 12.68 -11.05 11.71
CA ARG A 344 12.48 -10.27 12.92
C ARG A 344 11.06 -10.48 13.45
N VAL A 345 10.93 -10.61 14.75
CA VAL A 345 9.67 -10.76 15.46
C VAL A 345 9.60 -9.78 16.63
N LEU A 346 8.40 -9.35 17.00
CA LEU A 346 8.20 -8.52 18.18
C LEU A 346 8.62 -9.30 19.44
N ALA A 347 9.35 -8.66 20.34
CA ALA A 347 9.68 -9.23 21.65
C ALA A 347 8.42 -9.35 22.51
N ALA A 348 8.33 -10.40 23.36
CA ALA A 348 7.17 -10.62 24.22
C ALA A 348 6.91 -9.46 25.20
N SER A 349 7.97 -8.79 25.65
CA SER A 349 7.90 -7.62 26.53
C SER A 349 7.50 -6.32 25.84
N ALA A 350 7.56 -6.27 24.48
CA ALA A 350 7.29 -5.05 23.74
C ALA A 350 5.79 -4.79 23.57
N PRO A 351 5.34 -3.54 23.60
CA PRO A 351 3.96 -3.20 23.27
C PRO A 351 3.65 -3.48 21.80
N ILE A 352 2.43 -3.91 21.51
CA ILE A 352 1.97 -4.08 20.12
C ILE A 352 1.91 -2.70 19.45
N PRO A 353 2.63 -2.49 18.33
CA PRO A 353 2.66 -1.20 17.66
C PRO A 353 1.32 -0.87 17.00
N ALA A 354 0.94 0.40 17.03
CA ALA A 354 -0.16 0.94 16.24
C ALA A 354 0.41 1.59 14.95
N PRO A 355 -0.38 1.65 13.88
CA PRO A 355 0.00 2.42 12.70
C PRO A 355 0.18 3.90 13.05
N ASP A 356 1.22 4.51 12.51
CA ASP A 356 1.42 5.95 12.60
C ASP A 356 0.24 6.69 11.93
N PRO A 357 -0.38 7.68 12.58
CA PRO A 357 -1.58 8.32 12.08
C PRO A 357 -1.37 9.13 10.80
N VAL A 358 -0.14 9.52 10.49
CA VAL A 358 0.21 10.34 9.31
C VAL A 358 0.70 9.47 8.15
N THR A 359 1.64 8.58 8.43
CA THR A 359 2.30 7.75 7.40
C THR A 359 1.63 6.39 7.20
N GLY A 360 0.89 5.91 8.21
CA GLY A 360 0.32 4.57 8.23
C GLY A 360 1.35 3.45 8.49
N LEU A 361 2.62 3.79 8.70
CA LEU A 361 3.67 2.80 8.95
C LEU A 361 3.52 2.17 10.33
N VAL A 362 3.76 0.87 10.40
CA VAL A 362 3.79 0.13 11.66
C VAL A 362 5.23 -0.05 12.08
N GLN A 363 5.66 0.67 13.11
CA GLN A 363 7.05 0.64 13.59
C GLN A 363 7.15 -0.05 14.96
N PRO A 364 7.70 -1.27 15.02
CA PRO A 364 7.91 -1.97 16.29
C PRO A 364 9.07 -1.35 17.08
N THR A 365 8.95 -1.34 18.41
CA THR A 365 9.95 -0.75 19.31
C THR A 365 11.11 -1.71 19.62
N THR A 366 10.80 -2.98 19.87
CA THR A 366 11.80 -3.99 20.24
C THR A 366 11.59 -5.25 19.42
N LEU A 367 12.62 -5.61 18.65
CA LEU A 367 12.60 -6.78 17.77
C LEU A 367 13.65 -7.80 18.18
N ILE A 368 13.29 -9.06 18.06
CA ILE A 368 14.18 -10.20 18.17
C ILE A 368 14.46 -10.73 16.76
N THR A 369 15.74 -10.93 16.44
CA THR A 369 16.14 -11.61 15.21
C THR A 369 16.27 -13.10 15.47
N LYS A 370 15.57 -13.90 14.66
CA LYS A 370 15.69 -15.36 14.65
C LYS A 370 16.43 -15.78 13.41
N THR A 371 17.55 -16.50 13.60
CA THR A 371 18.37 -17.01 12.50
C THR A 371 18.33 -18.53 12.47
N TYR A 372 18.13 -19.08 11.29
CA TYR A 372 18.07 -20.51 11.02
C TYR A 372 19.02 -20.89 9.89
N ARG A 373 19.58 -22.10 9.99
CA ARG A 373 20.40 -22.74 8.98
C ARG A 373 19.71 -24.01 8.51
N LEU A 374 19.59 -24.20 7.20
CA LEU A 374 18.98 -25.40 6.60
C LEU A 374 20.04 -26.51 6.48
N GLU A 375 19.84 -27.60 7.20
CA GLU A 375 20.71 -28.78 7.22
C GLU A 375 19.93 -29.97 6.65
N GLY A 376 20.00 -30.17 5.34
CA GLY A 376 19.16 -31.14 4.64
C GLY A 376 17.68 -30.72 4.70
N ASN A 377 16.87 -31.48 5.43
CA ASN A 377 15.45 -31.21 5.62
C ASN A 377 15.08 -30.59 6.98
N ILE A 378 16.08 -30.14 7.74
CA ILE A 378 15.86 -29.59 9.09
C ILE A 378 16.37 -28.15 9.13
N CYS A 379 15.56 -27.22 9.61
CA CYS A 379 15.96 -25.86 9.93
C CYS A 379 16.39 -25.79 11.40
N ARG A 380 17.69 -25.68 11.63
CA ARG A 380 18.24 -25.55 12.97
C ARG A 380 18.39 -24.08 13.34
N ARG A 381 17.87 -23.71 14.53
CA ARG A 381 18.05 -22.36 15.06
C ARG A 381 19.49 -22.14 15.47
N MET A 382 20.07 -21.01 15.04
CA MET A 382 21.43 -20.63 15.37
C MET A 382 21.42 -19.78 16.64
N LEU A 383 21.96 -20.33 17.72
CA LEU A 383 22.13 -19.65 19.02
C LEU A 383 23.57 -19.76 19.45
N GLN A 384 24.13 -18.66 19.94
CA GLN A 384 25.47 -18.66 20.51
C GLN A 384 25.47 -19.42 21.83
N PRO A 385 26.35 -20.43 22.03
CA PRO A 385 26.44 -21.14 23.27
C PRO A 385 26.76 -20.21 24.45
N GLY A 386 26.17 -20.47 25.61
CA GLY A 386 26.38 -19.68 26.82
C GLY A 386 25.68 -18.33 26.88
N THR A 387 24.97 -17.95 25.84
CA THR A 387 24.07 -16.78 25.91
C THR A 387 22.75 -17.13 26.63
N PRO A 388 22.15 -16.18 27.37
CA PRO A 388 20.80 -16.36 27.90
C PRO A 388 19.83 -16.79 26.81
N VAL A 389 18.85 -17.61 27.18
CA VAL A 389 17.76 -17.96 26.26
C VAL A 389 17.14 -16.63 25.76
N PRO A 390 17.09 -16.39 24.45
CA PRO A 390 16.50 -15.18 23.94
C PRO A 390 15.05 -15.03 24.40
N GLU A 391 14.63 -13.81 24.62
CA GLU A 391 13.24 -13.48 24.92
C GLU A 391 12.30 -14.15 23.89
N GLU A 392 11.14 -14.58 24.33
CA GLU A 392 10.13 -15.20 23.46
C GLU A 392 9.52 -14.14 22.51
N ALA A 393 9.05 -14.62 21.37
CA ALA A 393 8.27 -13.78 20.44
C ALA A 393 6.91 -13.44 21.03
N HIS A 394 6.45 -12.21 20.80
CA HIS A 394 5.10 -11.80 21.19
C HIS A 394 4.07 -12.65 20.42
N PRO A 395 3.12 -13.32 21.12
CA PRO A 395 2.08 -14.09 20.46
C PRO A 395 1.06 -13.17 19.77
N VAL A 396 0.44 -13.67 18.71
CA VAL A 396 -0.66 -12.96 18.04
C VAL A 396 -1.83 -12.79 19.00
N PRO A 397 -2.39 -11.57 19.14
CA PRO A 397 -3.53 -11.34 20.03
C PRO A 397 -4.75 -12.19 19.63
N GLU A 398 -5.30 -12.92 20.60
CA GLU A 398 -6.51 -13.73 20.37
C GLU A 398 -7.71 -12.84 20.08
N THR A 399 -8.48 -13.19 19.05
CA THR A 399 -9.73 -12.51 18.75
C THR A 399 -10.79 -12.80 19.83
N PRO A 400 -11.77 -11.92 20.08
CA PRO A 400 -12.84 -12.15 21.04
C PRO A 400 -13.60 -13.48 20.81
N LYS A 401 -13.73 -13.92 19.53
CA LYS A 401 -14.36 -15.20 19.16
C LYS A 401 -13.52 -16.40 19.59
N GLU A 402 -12.20 -16.34 19.46
CA GLU A 402 -11.28 -17.40 19.89
C GLU A 402 -11.23 -17.53 21.40
N LYS A 403 -11.21 -16.41 22.13
CA LYS A 403 -11.32 -16.38 23.60
C LYS A 403 -12.62 -17.03 24.07
N ALA A 404 -13.75 -16.73 23.42
CA ALA A 404 -15.04 -17.34 23.74
C ALA A 404 -15.07 -18.84 23.44
N ALA A 405 -14.46 -19.31 22.35
CA ALA A 405 -14.38 -20.72 21.99
C ALA A 405 -13.51 -21.52 22.97
N LYS A 406 -12.36 -20.98 23.40
CA LYS A 406 -11.51 -21.60 24.43
C LYS A 406 -12.18 -21.64 25.81
N GLY A 407 -12.94 -20.59 26.17
CA GLY A 407 -13.71 -20.52 27.41
C GLY A 407 -14.82 -21.61 27.48
N ARG A 408 -15.43 -21.94 26.34
CA ARG A 408 -16.42 -23.03 26.25
C ARG A 408 -15.80 -24.44 26.36
N LYS A 409 -14.60 -24.67 25.80
CA LYS A 409 -13.86 -25.93 25.92
C LYS A 409 -13.34 -26.23 27.33
N LYS A 410 -13.06 -25.19 28.14
CA LYS A 410 -12.64 -25.38 29.56
C LYS A 410 -13.79 -25.62 30.53
N ARG A 411 -15.05 -25.48 30.10
CA ARG A 411 -16.25 -25.70 30.93
C ARG A 411 -16.97 -27.02 30.62
N LYS A 412 -16.45 -27.83 29.68
CA LYS A 412 -16.82 -29.22 29.44
C LYS A 412 -15.70 -30.14 29.94
#